data_2ddd8759290781d1f2b73b977666ea2a
#
_entry.id   2ddd8759290781d1f2b73b977666ea2a
#
_cell.length_a   1.000
_cell.length_b   1.000
_cell.length_c   1.000
_cell.angle_alpha   90.00
_cell.angle_beta   90.00
_cell.angle_gamma   90.00
#
_symmetry.space_group_name_H-M   'P 1'
#
loop_
_entity.id
_entity.type
_entity.pdbx_description
1 polymer ?
#
loop_
_entity_poly.entity_id
_entity_poly.type
_entity_poly.pdbx_seq_one_letter_code
_entity_poly.pdbx_strand_id
1 'polypeptide(L)'
;MLSVGIPKELKINETRVSLIPEDVKTIVDSGIIVYFQKDAGVNAGFKDYEYIESGAIMVSTIEELYNIANLIVKVKEPQESEYPLIKENHTIFTFFHFASNQNLLDNMIKSKATCYAYETVLIKKSESNTYYPILSNMSIIAGEKAFEEADLFIKFHIAYHYYHIPITIIGVGNVGISSINCAIKMGYKNINLIDIDMDKITKIKASADSNEDTKDIINIYNMNEDNLRLLMKKSIITIGSIYNTGAKANRLLTNEILDTMPQNSIIMDVAIDQGGITEQSVPTTVDNPYIKYNNVSIYCVPNIPSAVPNKASTLLSKSIKNYVIAISKNKVHEYIELENSKL
;
A
#
# COMPACT_ATOMS: atom_id res chain seq x y z
N MET A 1 -10.34 24.69 16.39
CA MET A 1 -10.37 23.24 16.20
C MET A 1 -11.00 22.98 14.85
N LEU A 2 -10.35 22.19 13.99
CA LEU A 2 -10.87 21.89 12.66
C LEU A 2 -11.96 20.81 12.76
N SER A 3 -13.05 20.96 11.97
CA SER A 3 -14.00 19.88 11.74
C SER A 3 -13.46 18.90 10.69
N VAL A 4 -13.73 17.62 10.86
CA VAL A 4 -13.27 16.54 9.98
C VAL A 4 -14.34 16.21 8.95
N GLY A 5 -13.96 16.03 7.69
CA GLY A 5 -14.81 15.57 6.61
C GLY A 5 -14.28 14.28 6.00
N ILE A 6 -15.13 13.25 5.89
CA ILE A 6 -14.84 11.97 5.27
C ILE A 6 -15.66 11.85 3.98
N PRO A 7 -15.08 12.17 2.80
CA PRO A 7 -15.80 12.02 1.54
C PRO A 7 -15.83 10.56 1.10
N LYS A 8 -16.78 10.24 0.22
CA LYS A 8 -16.74 9.04 -0.58
C LYS A 8 -15.60 9.14 -1.61
N GLU A 9 -14.82 8.09 -1.76
CA GLU A 9 -13.73 8.07 -2.75
C GLU A 9 -14.28 8.09 -4.18
N LEU A 10 -13.71 8.97 -5.01
CA LEU A 10 -14.10 9.13 -6.41
C LEU A 10 -13.14 8.44 -7.38
N LYS A 11 -11.94 8.09 -6.91
CA LYS A 11 -10.96 7.39 -7.75
C LYS A 11 -11.50 6.02 -8.16
N ILE A 12 -11.44 5.72 -9.44
CA ILE A 12 -11.91 4.44 -9.99
C ILE A 12 -11.23 3.28 -9.26
N ASN A 13 -12.00 2.27 -8.88
CA ASN A 13 -11.55 1.08 -8.15
C ASN A 13 -11.00 1.36 -6.73
N GLU A 14 -11.21 2.55 -6.15
CA GLU A 14 -10.96 2.78 -4.75
C GLU A 14 -12.21 2.42 -3.93
N THR A 15 -12.10 1.37 -3.14
CA THR A 15 -13.21 0.79 -2.37
C THR A 15 -13.04 1.00 -0.87
N ARG A 16 -11.89 1.52 -0.45
CA ARG A 16 -11.59 1.82 0.97
C ARG A 16 -12.25 3.11 1.41
N VAL A 17 -12.32 3.28 2.73
CA VAL A 17 -12.63 4.54 3.41
C VAL A 17 -11.50 4.91 4.37
N SER A 18 -11.24 6.19 4.54
CA SER A 18 -10.12 6.68 5.36
C SER A 18 -10.30 6.40 6.86
N LEU A 19 -11.50 6.59 7.38
CA LEU A 19 -11.82 6.39 8.79
C LEU A 19 -13.02 5.46 8.95
N ILE A 20 -12.88 4.45 9.82
CA ILE A 20 -13.96 3.51 10.15
C ILE A 20 -14.79 4.04 11.34
N PRO A 21 -16.04 3.58 11.53
CA PRO A 21 -16.93 4.07 12.61
C PRO A 21 -16.31 4.01 14.01
N GLU A 22 -15.60 2.92 14.36
CA GLU A 22 -14.94 2.75 15.66
C GLU A 22 -13.93 3.89 15.96
N ASP A 23 -13.11 4.25 14.97
CA ASP A 23 -12.11 5.31 15.12
C ASP A 23 -12.75 6.71 15.04
N VAL A 24 -13.82 6.86 14.26
CA VAL A 24 -14.65 8.07 14.22
C VAL A 24 -15.22 8.37 15.62
N LYS A 25 -15.73 7.35 16.33
CA LYS A 25 -16.15 7.51 17.72
C LYS A 25 -15.05 8.09 18.60
N THR A 26 -13.84 7.58 18.49
CA THR A 26 -12.68 8.09 19.26
C THR A 26 -12.41 9.57 18.95
N ILE A 27 -12.53 9.97 17.68
CA ILE A 27 -12.34 11.36 17.24
C ILE A 27 -13.45 12.25 17.81
N VAL A 28 -14.70 11.82 17.73
CA VAL A 28 -15.86 12.55 18.28
C VAL A 28 -15.76 12.68 19.80
N ASP A 29 -15.41 11.59 20.51
CA ASP A 29 -15.21 11.59 21.97
C ASP A 29 -14.08 12.55 22.41
N SER A 30 -13.13 12.88 21.50
CA SER A 30 -12.09 13.88 21.73
C SER A 30 -12.57 15.34 21.55
N GLY A 31 -13.87 15.56 21.26
CA GLY A 31 -14.52 16.84 21.07
C GLY A 31 -14.42 17.42 19.66
N ILE A 32 -14.12 16.61 18.64
CA ILE A 32 -14.03 17.02 17.24
C ILE A 32 -15.31 16.68 16.51
N ILE A 33 -15.86 17.63 15.74
CA ILE A 33 -17.03 17.40 14.89
C ILE A 33 -16.56 16.62 13.65
N VAL A 34 -17.22 15.51 13.36
CA VAL A 34 -16.95 14.68 12.18
C VAL A 34 -18.16 14.66 11.27
N TYR A 35 -17.97 15.05 10.02
CA TYR A 35 -18.92 14.91 8.93
C TYR A 35 -18.50 13.75 8.02
N PHE A 36 -19.45 13.01 7.49
CA PHE A 36 -19.16 11.99 6.47
C PHE A 36 -20.18 12.07 5.34
N GLN A 37 -19.72 11.84 4.13
CA GLN A 37 -20.61 11.77 2.98
C GLN A 37 -21.37 10.45 2.98
N LYS A 38 -22.66 10.50 2.64
CA LYS A 38 -23.50 9.31 2.46
C LYS A 38 -22.80 8.25 1.60
N ASP A 39 -22.88 7.00 2.01
CA ASP A 39 -22.26 5.84 1.38
C ASP A 39 -20.71 5.84 1.35
N ALA A 40 -20.04 6.69 2.11
CA ALA A 40 -18.56 6.77 2.09
C ALA A 40 -17.89 5.45 2.49
N GLY A 41 -18.44 4.73 3.47
CA GLY A 41 -17.87 3.47 3.97
C GLY A 41 -18.44 2.19 3.34
N VAL A 42 -19.49 2.28 2.52
CA VAL A 42 -20.29 1.12 2.06
C VAL A 42 -19.44 0.11 1.29
N ASN A 43 -18.57 0.56 0.39
CA ASN A 43 -17.69 -0.33 -0.37
C ASN A 43 -16.65 -1.04 0.50
N ALA A 44 -16.33 -0.49 1.68
CA ALA A 44 -15.46 -1.11 2.68
C ALA A 44 -16.22 -1.96 3.71
N GLY A 45 -17.54 -2.07 3.58
CA GLY A 45 -18.40 -2.87 4.45
C GLY A 45 -18.90 -2.13 5.69
N PHE A 46 -18.74 -0.80 5.77
CA PHE A 46 -19.24 0.05 6.87
C PHE A 46 -20.45 0.84 6.41
N LYS A 47 -21.57 0.70 7.13
CA LYS A 47 -22.84 1.33 6.77
C LYS A 47 -22.99 2.71 7.41
N ASP A 48 -23.78 3.57 6.79
CA ASP A 48 -23.99 4.95 7.26
C ASP A 48 -24.49 5.03 8.70
N TYR A 49 -25.38 4.10 9.11
CA TYR A 49 -25.89 4.12 10.48
C TYR A 49 -24.80 3.90 11.54
N GLU A 50 -23.73 3.14 11.22
CA GLU A 50 -22.61 2.90 12.14
C GLU A 50 -21.81 4.18 12.39
N TYR A 51 -21.66 5.04 11.37
CA TYR A 51 -21.06 6.38 11.52
C TYR A 51 -21.95 7.31 12.34
N ILE A 52 -23.28 7.27 12.14
CA ILE A 52 -24.23 8.07 12.92
C ILE A 52 -24.20 7.65 14.39
N GLU A 53 -24.21 6.35 14.68
CA GLU A 53 -24.06 5.81 16.05
C GLU A 53 -22.73 6.17 16.70
N SER A 54 -21.67 6.39 15.90
CA SER A 54 -20.38 6.88 16.36
C SER A 54 -20.35 8.39 16.61
N GLY A 55 -21.47 9.10 16.39
CA GLY A 55 -21.61 10.53 16.61
C GLY A 55 -21.21 11.41 15.43
N ALA A 56 -20.97 10.85 14.24
CA ALA A 56 -20.72 11.61 13.03
C ALA A 56 -22.02 12.12 12.39
N ILE A 57 -21.93 13.23 11.67
CA ILE A 57 -23.03 13.89 10.99
C ILE A 57 -22.96 13.56 9.50
N MET A 58 -24.02 12.93 8.97
CA MET A 58 -24.11 12.58 7.56
C MET A 58 -24.44 13.81 6.71
N VAL A 59 -23.78 13.93 5.56
CA VAL A 59 -24.09 14.89 4.50
C VAL A 59 -24.36 14.15 3.19
N SER A 60 -25.13 14.75 2.30
CA SER A 60 -25.61 14.08 1.10
C SER A 60 -24.60 14.13 -0.04
N THR A 61 -23.89 15.25 -0.20
CA THR A 61 -23.01 15.49 -1.35
C THR A 61 -21.59 15.86 -0.92
N ILE A 62 -20.66 15.72 -1.86
CA ILE A 62 -19.26 16.09 -1.63
C ILE A 62 -19.10 17.61 -1.51
N GLU A 63 -19.89 18.39 -2.26
CA GLU A 63 -19.90 19.85 -2.20
C GLU A 63 -20.34 20.34 -0.82
N GLU A 64 -21.39 19.74 -0.26
CA GLU A 64 -21.83 20.00 1.09
C GLU A 64 -20.71 19.73 2.10
N LEU A 65 -20.04 18.56 1.97
CA LEU A 65 -18.94 18.18 2.84
C LEU A 65 -17.80 19.21 2.82
N TYR A 66 -17.31 19.59 1.62
CA TYR A 66 -16.22 20.55 1.47
C TYR A 66 -16.60 21.97 1.94
N ASN A 67 -17.88 22.33 1.93
CA ASN A 67 -18.33 23.63 2.43
C ASN A 67 -18.35 23.74 3.96
N ILE A 68 -18.50 22.63 4.68
CA ILE A 68 -18.66 22.65 6.15
C ILE A 68 -17.47 22.07 6.92
N ALA A 69 -16.68 21.19 6.30
CA ALA A 69 -15.51 20.59 6.92
C ALA A 69 -14.23 21.35 6.57
N ASN A 70 -13.28 21.41 7.51
CA ASN A 70 -11.99 22.06 7.30
C ASN A 70 -10.85 21.05 7.05
N LEU A 71 -10.88 19.91 7.74
CA LEU A 71 -9.92 18.83 7.55
C LEU A 71 -10.56 17.70 6.74
N ILE A 72 -10.17 17.59 5.48
CA ILE A 72 -10.66 16.54 4.59
C ILE A 72 -9.72 15.35 4.69
N VAL A 73 -10.25 14.20 5.10
CA VAL A 73 -9.48 12.96 5.31
C VAL A 73 -9.90 11.92 4.29
N LYS A 74 -9.01 11.60 3.36
CA LYS A 74 -9.25 10.71 2.22
C LYS A 74 -8.28 9.53 2.24
N VAL A 75 -8.54 8.53 1.39
CA VAL A 75 -7.58 7.47 1.09
C VAL A 75 -6.67 7.90 -0.05
N LYS A 76 -7.25 8.35 -1.16
CA LYS A 76 -6.52 8.75 -2.36
C LYS A 76 -6.56 10.27 -2.59
N GLU A 77 -5.64 10.72 -3.42
CA GLU A 77 -5.54 12.11 -3.84
C GLU A 77 -6.88 12.66 -4.36
N PRO A 78 -7.16 13.94 -4.17
CA PRO A 78 -8.31 14.58 -4.79
C PRO A 78 -8.33 14.37 -6.31
N GLN A 79 -9.48 14.02 -6.85
CA GLN A 79 -9.68 13.90 -8.29
C GLN A 79 -10.00 15.26 -8.92
N GLU A 80 -9.90 15.40 -10.24
CA GLU A 80 -10.08 16.67 -10.94
C GLU A 80 -11.42 17.36 -10.63
N SER A 81 -12.48 16.57 -10.45
CA SER A 81 -13.80 17.09 -10.06
C SER A 81 -13.83 17.71 -8.65
N GLU A 82 -12.88 17.37 -7.79
CA GLU A 82 -12.78 17.90 -6.42
C GLU A 82 -11.97 19.20 -6.36
N TYR A 83 -11.09 19.48 -7.36
CA TYR A 83 -10.20 20.65 -7.32
C TYR A 83 -10.95 21.98 -7.12
N PRO A 84 -12.12 22.24 -7.77
CA PRO A 84 -12.87 23.48 -7.57
C PRO A 84 -13.46 23.64 -6.15
N LEU A 85 -13.59 22.54 -5.41
CA LEU A 85 -14.14 22.53 -4.05
C LEU A 85 -13.08 22.85 -2.99
N ILE A 86 -11.79 22.69 -3.35
CA ILE A 86 -10.67 22.87 -2.42
C ILE A 86 -10.32 24.36 -2.32
N LYS A 87 -10.27 24.88 -1.08
CA LYS A 87 -10.04 26.29 -0.77
C LYS A 87 -8.87 26.43 0.23
N GLU A 88 -8.36 27.65 0.39
CA GLU A 88 -7.26 28.01 1.28
C GLU A 88 -7.49 27.62 2.76
N ASN A 89 -8.75 27.58 3.21
CA ASN A 89 -9.11 27.17 4.57
C ASN A 89 -9.15 25.66 4.78
N HIS A 90 -8.93 24.86 3.74
CA HIS A 90 -8.90 23.42 3.86
C HIS A 90 -7.51 22.91 4.25
N THR A 91 -7.52 21.86 5.07
CA THR A 91 -6.42 20.95 5.28
C THR A 91 -6.80 19.61 4.68
N ILE A 92 -5.95 19.00 3.87
CA ILE A 92 -6.19 17.69 3.24
C ILE A 92 -5.16 16.71 3.75
N PHE A 93 -5.60 15.56 4.24
CA PHE A 93 -4.77 14.49 4.75
C PHE A 93 -5.08 13.19 4.00
N THR A 94 -4.18 12.73 3.14
CA THR A 94 -4.38 11.62 2.19
C THR A 94 -3.05 11.11 1.62
N PHE A 95 -3.07 10.00 0.84
CA PHE A 95 -2.00 9.68 -0.11
C PHE A 95 -2.05 10.62 -1.30
N PHE A 96 -1.06 11.48 -1.48
CA PHE A 96 -1.01 12.43 -2.59
C PHE A 96 -0.22 11.92 -3.80
N HIS A 97 0.93 11.28 -3.55
CA HIS A 97 1.85 10.83 -4.60
C HIS A 97 2.22 11.95 -5.60
N PHE A 98 2.46 13.17 -5.12
CA PHE A 98 2.72 14.36 -5.94
C PHE A 98 3.79 14.16 -7.02
N ALA A 99 4.84 13.37 -6.74
CA ALA A 99 5.92 13.10 -7.69
C ALA A 99 5.45 12.47 -9.02
N SER A 100 4.29 11.82 -9.01
CA SER A 100 3.71 11.15 -10.19
C SER A 100 2.62 11.96 -10.89
N ASN A 101 2.16 13.10 -10.31
CA ASN A 101 1.03 13.86 -10.82
C ASN A 101 1.23 15.37 -10.67
N GLN A 102 1.87 15.98 -11.69
CA GLN A 102 2.13 17.43 -11.71
C GLN A 102 0.85 18.25 -11.71
N ASN A 103 -0.22 17.82 -12.42
CA ASN A 103 -1.49 18.53 -12.46
C ASN A 103 -2.12 18.63 -11.05
N LEU A 104 -2.08 17.55 -10.27
CA LEU A 104 -2.52 17.57 -8.87
C LEU A 104 -1.72 18.58 -8.05
N LEU A 105 -0.38 18.54 -8.15
CA LEU A 105 0.50 19.45 -7.42
C LEU A 105 0.17 20.91 -7.73
N ASP A 106 0.05 21.28 -9.01
CA ASP A 106 -0.25 22.63 -9.45
C ASP A 106 -1.61 23.12 -8.92
N ASN A 107 -2.63 22.25 -8.93
CA ASN A 107 -3.94 22.61 -8.40
C ASN A 107 -3.94 22.75 -6.86
N MET A 108 -3.18 21.91 -6.14
CA MET A 108 -3.05 22.08 -4.67
C MET A 108 -2.30 23.38 -4.33
N ILE A 109 -1.24 23.73 -5.06
CA ILE A 109 -0.54 25.02 -4.89
C ILE A 109 -1.50 26.18 -5.17
N LYS A 110 -2.27 26.12 -6.25
CA LYS A 110 -3.25 27.16 -6.62
C LYS A 110 -4.35 27.32 -5.58
N SER A 111 -4.81 26.25 -4.96
CA SER A 111 -5.84 26.30 -3.93
C SER A 111 -5.37 26.90 -2.61
N LYS A 112 -4.05 26.91 -2.37
CA LYS A 112 -3.38 27.30 -1.11
C LYS A 112 -3.82 26.45 0.09
N ALA A 113 -4.43 25.29 -0.13
CA ALA A 113 -4.79 24.38 0.93
C ALA A 113 -3.55 23.79 1.61
N THR A 114 -3.66 23.49 2.91
CA THR A 114 -2.61 22.75 3.63
C THR A 114 -2.70 21.27 3.29
N CYS A 115 -1.62 20.67 2.79
CA CYS A 115 -1.57 19.28 2.39
C CYS A 115 -0.63 18.48 3.30
N TYR A 116 -1.17 17.44 3.94
CA TYR A 116 -0.40 16.43 4.66
C TYR A 116 -0.45 15.11 3.89
N ALA A 117 0.71 14.62 3.44
CA ALA A 117 0.80 13.37 2.67
C ALA A 117 1.04 12.18 3.60
N TYR A 118 0.20 11.14 3.53
CA TYR A 118 0.34 9.91 4.32
C TYR A 118 1.69 9.24 4.11
N GLU A 119 2.19 9.25 2.88
CA GLU A 119 3.46 8.65 2.50
C GLU A 119 4.69 9.35 3.04
N THR A 120 4.55 10.58 3.54
CA THR A 120 5.64 11.36 4.15
C THR A 120 5.60 11.39 5.66
N VAL A 121 4.55 10.85 6.29
CA VAL A 121 4.48 10.72 7.74
C VAL A 121 5.53 9.71 8.19
N LEU A 122 6.48 10.18 8.99
CA LEU A 122 7.61 9.37 9.43
C LEU A 122 7.83 9.48 10.94
N ILE A 123 8.35 8.40 11.52
CA ILE A 123 8.83 8.31 12.89
C ILE A 123 10.32 7.97 12.83
N LYS A 124 11.16 8.80 13.46
CA LYS A 124 12.60 8.54 13.56
C LYS A 124 12.87 7.60 14.73
N LYS A 125 13.31 6.38 14.42
CA LYS A 125 13.75 5.39 15.44
C LYS A 125 15.20 5.60 15.87
N SER A 126 16.04 6.13 14.96
CA SER A 126 17.41 6.56 15.19
C SER A 126 17.84 7.46 14.02
N GLU A 127 19.06 8.01 14.02
CA GLU A 127 19.58 8.80 12.91
C GLU A 127 19.57 8.04 11.55
N SER A 128 19.71 6.72 11.60
CA SER A 128 19.77 5.86 10.41
C SER A 128 18.50 5.01 10.19
N ASN A 129 17.50 5.09 11.09
CA ASN A 129 16.30 4.24 10.99
C ASN A 129 15.03 5.07 11.05
N THR A 130 14.39 5.20 9.89
CA THR A 130 13.13 5.91 9.70
C THR A 130 12.01 4.92 9.41
N TYR A 131 10.88 5.05 10.09
CA TYR A 131 9.69 4.24 9.90
C TYR A 131 8.52 5.09 9.38
N TYR A 132 7.83 4.60 8.37
CA TYR A 132 6.66 5.23 7.74
C TYR A 132 5.39 4.47 8.15
N PRO A 133 4.72 4.83 9.25
CA PRO A 133 3.67 4.00 9.86
C PRO A 133 2.46 3.77 8.95
N ILE A 134 2.03 4.79 8.22
CA ILE A 134 0.85 4.71 7.36
C ILE A 134 1.17 3.91 6.08
N LEU A 135 2.27 4.24 5.42
CA LEU A 135 2.72 3.55 4.20
C LEU A 135 3.03 2.08 4.47
N SER A 136 3.69 1.78 5.60
CA SER A 136 4.07 0.41 5.97
C SER A 136 2.87 -0.52 6.09
N ASN A 137 1.78 -0.08 6.70
CA ASN A 137 0.58 -0.90 6.87
C ASN A 137 -0.09 -1.24 5.52
N MET A 138 -0.11 -0.30 4.57
CA MET A 138 -0.63 -0.57 3.23
C MET A 138 0.31 -1.50 2.45
N SER A 139 1.62 -1.36 2.63
CA SER A 139 2.62 -2.24 2.03
C SER A 139 2.51 -3.68 2.53
N ILE A 140 2.21 -3.90 3.81
CA ILE A 140 1.96 -5.23 4.37
C ILE A 140 0.77 -5.90 3.69
N ILE A 141 -0.35 -5.18 3.56
CA ILE A 141 -1.54 -5.70 2.87
C ILE A 141 -1.23 -6.02 1.40
N ALA A 142 -0.48 -5.12 0.72
CA ALA A 142 -0.12 -5.33 -0.67
C ALA A 142 0.72 -6.60 -0.86
N GLY A 143 1.68 -6.86 0.03
CA GLY A 143 2.53 -8.06 -0.03
C GLY A 143 1.77 -9.36 0.26
N GLU A 144 0.91 -9.37 1.28
CA GLU A 144 0.04 -10.51 1.57
C GLU A 144 -0.86 -10.83 0.37
N LYS A 145 -1.58 -9.81 -0.13
CA LYS A 145 -2.53 -10.00 -1.22
C LYS A 145 -1.85 -10.38 -2.54
N ALA A 146 -0.70 -9.79 -2.86
CA ALA A 146 0.07 -10.18 -4.03
C ALA A 146 0.47 -11.66 -3.97
N PHE A 147 0.91 -12.16 -2.80
CA PHE A 147 1.25 -13.56 -2.67
C PHE A 147 0.04 -14.49 -2.74
N GLU A 148 -1.09 -14.11 -2.14
CA GLU A 148 -2.36 -14.85 -2.24
C GLU A 148 -2.84 -14.99 -3.69
N GLU A 149 -2.74 -13.93 -4.49
CA GLU A 149 -3.09 -13.97 -5.92
C GLU A 149 -2.13 -14.85 -6.73
N ALA A 150 -0.83 -14.80 -6.41
CA ALA A 150 0.16 -15.69 -7.04
C ALA A 150 -0.12 -17.16 -6.70
N ASP A 151 -0.41 -17.48 -5.45
CA ASP A 151 -0.77 -18.84 -5.01
C ASP A 151 -2.03 -19.33 -5.72
N LEU A 152 -3.05 -18.47 -5.84
CA LEU A 152 -4.27 -18.79 -6.58
C LEU A 152 -3.97 -19.10 -8.06
N PHE A 153 -3.16 -18.27 -8.72
CA PHE A 153 -2.72 -18.50 -10.09
C PHE A 153 -2.02 -19.86 -10.24
N ILE A 154 -1.09 -20.20 -9.35
CA ILE A 154 -0.35 -21.46 -9.39
C ILE A 154 -1.27 -22.67 -9.22
N LYS A 155 -2.22 -22.60 -8.30
CA LYS A 155 -3.21 -23.69 -8.10
C LYS A 155 -4.04 -23.99 -9.34
N PHE A 156 -4.30 -22.99 -10.19
CA PHE A 156 -5.02 -23.18 -11.44
C PHE A 156 -4.15 -23.72 -12.59
N HIS A 157 -2.84 -23.45 -12.58
CA HIS A 157 -1.97 -23.73 -13.71
C HIS A 157 -0.97 -24.87 -13.50
N ILE A 158 -0.68 -25.22 -12.23
CA ILE A 158 0.30 -26.25 -11.87
C ILE A 158 -0.38 -27.31 -10.99
N ALA A 159 -0.45 -28.55 -11.48
CA ALA A 159 -0.99 -29.68 -10.74
C ALA A 159 0.11 -30.34 -9.87
N TYR A 160 -0.17 -30.58 -8.58
CA TYR A 160 0.62 -31.34 -7.59
C TYR A 160 2.00 -30.79 -7.18
N HIS A 161 2.29 -30.83 -5.87
CA HIS A 161 3.58 -30.49 -5.24
C HIS A 161 4.09 -29.05 -5.42
N TYR A 162 3.20 -28.08 -5.57
CA TYR A 162 3.55 -26.66 -5.79
C TYR A 162 4.28 -26.01 -4.60
N TYR A 163 4.28 -26.58 -3.40
CA TYR A 163 4.99 -26.00 -2.24
C TYR A 163 6.53 -25.97 -2.36
N HIS A 164 7.11 -26.74 -3.27
CA HIS A 164 8.54 -26.78 -3.53
C HIS A 164 8.98 -25.96 -4.77
N ILE A 165 8.05 -25.31 -5.46
CA ILE A 165 8.40 -24.47 -6.60
C ILE A 165 9.27 -23.29 -6.15
N PRO A 166 10.24 -22.85 -6.98
CA PRO A 166 11.09 -21.73 -6.65
C PRO A 166 10.29 -20.40 -6.68
N ILE A 167 10.32 -19.69 -5.55
CA ILE A 167 9.80 -18.35 -5.40
C ILE A 167 10.96 -17.37 -5.36
N THR A 168 10.85 -16.23 -6.01
CA THR A 168 11.83 -15.15 -5.90
C THR A 168 11.15 -13.86 -5.44
N ILE A 169 11.67 -13.27 -4.37
CA ILE A 169 11.24 -11.97 -3.85
C ILE A 169 12.32 -10.94 -4.20
N ILE A 170 11.99 -10.00 -5.07
CA ILE A 170 12.88 -8.92 -5.51
C ILE A 170 12.57 -7.66 -4.70
N GLY A 171 13.51 -7.27 -3.83
CA GLY A 171 13.31 -6.19 -2.87
C GLY A 171 12.65 -6.68 -1.58
N VAL A 172 13.32 -6.54 -0.45
CA VAL A 172 12.87 -7.03 0.85
C VAL A 172 12.48 -5.86 1.76
N GLY A 173 11.60 -4.99 1.23
CA GLY A 173 10.86 -3.97 1.98
C GLY A 173 9.67 -4.56 2.73
N ASN A 174 8.74 -3.72 3.18
CA ASN A 174 7.52 -4.18 3.88
C ASN A 174 6.66 -5.12 3.02
N VAL A 175 6.55 -4.84 1.72
CA VAL A 175 5.85 -5.70 0.76
C VAL A 175 6.53 -7.07 0.68
N GLY A 176 7.86 -7.10 0.44
CA GLY A 176 8.62 -8.34 0.33
C GLY A 176 8.56 -9.18 1.60
N ILE A 177 8.77 -8.57 2.78
CA ILE A 177 8.67 -9.26 4.08
C ILE A 177 7.26 -9.85 4.28
N SER A 178 6.22 -9.10 3.94
CA SER A 178 4.85 -9.59 4.06
C SER A 178 4.57 -10.76 3.11
N SER A 179 5.08 -10.70 1.88
CA SER A 179 4.99 -11.80 0.92
C SER A 179 5.74 -13.06 1.40
N ILE A 180 6.93 -12.89 2.01
CA ILE A 180 7.69 -13.99 2.61
C ILE A 180 6.88 -14.68 3.71
N ASN A 181 6.34 -13.88 4.64
CA ASN A 181 5.53 -14.40 5.75
C ASN A 181 4.29 -15.13 5.26
N CYS A 182 3.64 -14.60 4.21
CA CYS A 182 2.50 -15.24 3.57
C CYS A 182 2.90 -16.57 2.91
N ALA A 183 4.01 -16.61 2.17
CA ALA A 183 4.55 -17.82 1.54
C ALA A 183 4.84 -18.91 2.58
N ILE A 184 5.52 -18.56 3.67
CA ILE A 184 5.84 -19.48 4.77
C ILE A 184 4.55 -20.04 5.39
N LYS A 185 3.60 -19.15 5.71
CA LYS A 185 2.29 -19.53 6.30
C LYS A 185 1.50 -20.48 5.38
N MET A 186 1.62 -20.32 4.07
CA MET A 186 0.98 -21.19 3.08
C MET A 186 1.75 -22.48 2.82
N GLY A 187 2.92 -22.68 3.46
CA GLY A 187 3.69 -23.93 3.42
C GLY A 187 4.74 -24.00 2.30
N TYR A 188 5.04 -22.92 1.60
CA TYR A 188 6.10 -22.88 0.59
C TYR A 188 7.48 -23.09 1.21
N LYS A 189 8.35 -23.86 0.54
CA LYS A 189 9.63 -24.37 1.08
C LYS A 189 10.87 -23.92 0.29
N ASN A 190 10.73 -23.12 -0.78
CA ASN A 190 11.84 -22.72 -1.63
C ASN A 190 11.75 -21.23 -1.98
N ILE A 191 12.25 -20.38 -1.08
CA ILE A 191 12.12 -18.92 -1.17
C ILE A 191 13.50 -18.30 -1.37
N ASN A 192 13.68 -17.59 -2.48
CA ASN A 192 14.89 -16.88 -2.80
C ASN A 192 14.68 -15.38 -2.59
N LEU A 193 15.51 -14.75 -1.78
CA LEU A 193 15.50 -13.31 -1.52
C LEU A 193 16.63 -12.64 -2.27
N ILE A 194 16.34 -11.59 -3.02
CA ILE A 194 17.34 -10.79 -3.69
C ILE A 194 17.14 -9.31 -3.37
N ASP A 195 18.14 -8.68 -2.77
CA ASP A 195 18.13 -7.27 -2.38
C ASP A 195 19.55 -6.68 -2.45
N ILE A 196 19.66 -5.36 -2.48
CA ILE A 196 20.93 -4.63 -2.35
C ILE A 196 21.43 -4.61 -0.90
N ASP A 197 20.52 -4.72 0.08
CA ASP A 197 20.79 -4.71 1.51
C ASP A 197 21.00 -6.14 2.04
N MET A 198 22.26 -6.61 1.93
CA MET A 198 22.66 -7.94 2.39
C MET A 198 22.49 -8.13 3.89
N ASP A 199 22.71 -7.09 4.70
CA ASP A 199 22.55 -7.15 6.16
C ASP A 199 21.11 -7.45 6.55
N LYS A 200 20.18 -6.81 5.85
CA LYS A 200 18.74 -6.99 6.07
C LYS A 200 18.29 -8.41 5.71
N ILE A 201 18.66 -8.91 4.53
CA ILE A 201 18.24 -10.25 4.12
C ILE A 201 18.93 -11.35 4.94
N THR A 202 20.15 -11.11 5.41
CA THR A 202 20.86 -12.04 6.33
C THR A 202 20.13 -12.14 7.68
N LYS A 203 19.63 -11.02 8.22
CA LYS A 203 18.83 -11.03 9.46
C LYS A 203 17.51 -11.80 9.29
N ILE A 204 16.84 -11.63 8.15
CA ILE A 204 15.61 -12.36 7.83
C ILE A 204 15.87 -13.87 7.75
N LYS A 205 16.94 -14.27 7.04
CA LYS A 205 17.34 -15.68 6.97
C LYS A 205 17.64 -16.24 8.34
N ALA A 206 18.47 -15.58 9.14
CA ALA A 206 18.82 -16.01 10.48
C ALA A 206 17.59 -16.18 11.40
N SER A 207 16.61 -15.28 11.28
CA SER A 207 15.33 -15.41 11.98
C SER A 207 14.54 -16.63 11.54
N ALA A 208 14.48 -16.91 10.24
CA ALA A 208 13.80 -18.10 9.72
C ALA A 208 14.51 -19.38 10.13
N ASP A 209 15.86 -19.41 10.06
CA ASP A 209 16.66 -20.58 10.42
C ASP A 209 16.66 -20.89 11.93
N SER A 210 16.27 -19.94 12.77
CA SER A 210 16.10 -20.16 14.21
C SER A 210 14.86 -20.96 14.59
N ASN A 211 13.97 -21.22 13.66
CA ASN A 211 12.75 -22.00 13.84
C ASN A 211 12.83 -23.27 12.99
N GLU A 212 12.70 -24.44 13.61
CA GLU A 212 12.79 -25.76 12.94
C GLU A 212 11.81 -25.92 11.77
N ASP A 213 10.61 -25.31 11.85
CA ASP A 213 9.60 -25.39 10.78
C ASP A 213 9.96 -24.60 9.53
N THR A 214 10.85 -23.61 9.67
CA THR A 214 11.23 -22.68 8.60
C THR A 214 12.72 -22.70 8.27
N LYS A 215 13.46 -23.60 8.90
CA LYS A 215 14.88 -23.78 8.67
C LYS A 215 15.16 -24.18 7.22
N ASP A 216 16.23 -23.61 6.66
CA ASP A 216 16.73 -23.89 5.31
C ASP A 216 15.77 -23.62 4.13
N ILE A 217 14.62 -22.98 4.38
CA ILE A 217 13.67 -22.66 3.28
C ILE A 217 14.01 -21.38 2.55
N ILE A 218 14.85 -20.50 3.14
CA ILE A 218 15.22 -19.20 2.60
C ILE A 218 16.66 -19.22 2.08
N ASN A 219 16.83 -18.86 0.81
CA ASN A 219 18.11 -18.59 0.17
C ASN A 219 18.27 -17.09 -0.06
N ILE A 220 19.50 -16.55 0.10
CA ILE A 220 19.77 -15.12 -0.03
C ILE A 220 20.77 -14.83 -1.13
N TYR A 221 20.53 -13.77 -1.88
CA TYR A 221 21.35 -13.34 -3.02
C TYR A 221 21.53 -11.83 -3.01
N ASN A 222 22.74 -11.37 -3.27
CA ASN A 222 22.98 -9.96 -3.52
C ASN A 222 22.39 -9.56 -4.88
N MET A 223 21.78 -8.38 -4.95
CA MET A 223 21.23 -7.85 -6.18
C MET A 223 22.36 -7.50 -7.17
N ASN A 224 22.46 -8.30 -8.21
CA ASN A 224 23.26 -8.06 -9.41
C ASN A 224 22.62 -8.79 -10.59
N GLU A 225 23.08 -8.49 -11.80
CA GLU A 225 22.49 -9.03 -13.02
C GLU A 225 22.64 -10.57 -13.12
N ASP A 226 23.79 -11.12 -12.72
CA ASP A 226 24.04 -12.56 -12.79
C ASP A 226 23.12 -13.35 -11.88
N ASN A 227 22.96 -12.91 -10.62
CA ASN A 227 22.05 -13.53 -9.67
C ASN A 227 20.59 -13.38 -10.11
N LEU A 228 20.21 -12.22 -10.64
CA LEU A 228 18.86 -12.01 -11.14
C LEU A 228 18.55 -12.96 -12.32
N ARG A 229 19.44 -13.06 -13.31
CA ARG A 229 19.32 -14.01 -14.43
C ARG A 229 19.28 -15.48 -13.97
N LEU A 230 20.14 -15.84 -12.99
CA LEU A 230 20.16 -17.18 -12.41
C LEU A 230 18.83 -17.55 -11.77
N LEU A 231 18.26 -16.63 -10.98
CA LEU A 231 17.00 -16.86 -10.26
C LEU A 231 15.83 -16.91 -11.22
N MET A 232 15.72 -15.98 -12.16
CA MET A 232 14.59 -15.91 -13.10
C MET A 232 14.47 -17.15 -13.97
N LYS A 233 15.58 -17.79 -14.37
CA LYS A 233 15.58 -19.08 -15.10
C LYS A 233 14.86 -20.22 -14.36
N LYS A 234 14.65 -20.10 -13.07
CA LYS A 234 14.04 -21.15 -12.21
C LYS A 234 12.75 -20.69 -11.53
N SER A 235 12.55 -19.40 -11.41
CA SER A 235 11.45 -18.82 -10.63
C SER A 235 10.10 -19.10 -11.27
N ILE A 236 9.19 -19.65 -10.50
CA ILE A 236 7.80 -19.87 -10.90
C ILE A 236 6.92 -18.72 -10.38
N ILE A 237 7.16 -18.28 -9.14
CA ILE A 237 6.53 -17.07 -8.59
C ILE A 237 7.62 -16.03 -8.39
N THR A 238 7.42 -14.83 -8.92
CA THR A 238 8.28 -13.67 -8.67
C THR A 238 7.46 -12.54 -8.09
N ILE A 239 7.85 -12.01 -6.93
CA ILE A 239 7.25 -10.81 -6.34
C ILE A 239 8.20 -9.64 -6.56
N GLY A 240 7.77 -8.67 -7.35
CA GLY A 240 8.49 -7.42 -7.57
C GLY A 240 8.06 -6.35 -6.58
N SER A 241 8.88 -6.12 -5.54
CA SER A 241 8.53 -5.26 -4.41
C SER A 241 9.56 -4.15 -4.14
N ILE A 242 10.16 -3.65 -5.21
CA ILE A 242 11.10 -2.53 -5.12
C ILE A 242 10.30 -1.24 -4.97
N TYR A 243 10.79 -0.36 -4.13
CA TYR A 243 10.24 0.98 -3.95
C TYR A 243 11.35 2.03 -4.01
N ASN A 244 11.22 2.99 -4.93
CA ASN A 244 12.11 4.15 -5.03
C ASN A 244 11.37 5.38 -4.55
N THR A 245 11.80 5.97 -3.43
CA THR A 245 11.16 7.16 -2.87
C THR A 245 11.19 8.32 -3.87
N GLY A 246 10.03 8.78 -4.30
CA GLY A 246 9.89 9.93 -5.22
C GLY A 246 10.38 9.71 -6.66
N ALA A 247 10.65 8.45 -7.07
CA ALA A 247 11.14 8.11 -8.41
C ALA A 247 10.36 6.94 -9.02
N LYS A 248 10.57 6.72 -10.32
CA LYS A 248 10.06 5.51 -10.99
C LYS A 248 10.84 4.27 -10.54
N ALA A 249 10.18 3.13 -10.52
CA ALA A 249 10.85 1.85 -10.31
C ALA A 249 11.83 1.55 -11.48
N ASN A 250 12.94 0.90 -11.15
CA ASN A 250 13.88 0.44 -12.18
C ASN A 250 13.28 -0.81 -12.86
N ARG A 251 13.25 -0.82 -14.18
CA ARG A 251 12.85 -2.00 -14.97
C ARG A 251 14.00 -3.02 -14.98
N LEU A 252 14.01 -3.87 -13.97
CA LEU A 252 15.07 -4.88 -13.77
C LEU A 252 14.89 -6.12 -14.66
N LEU A 253 13.64 -6.47 -14.98
CA LEU A 253 13.33 -7.66 -15.77
C LEU A 253 13.11 -7.26 -17.23
N THR A 254 14.21 -7.34 -17.99
CA THR A 254 14.21 -7.12 -19.44
C THR A 254 13.52 -8.26 -20.19
N ASN A 255 13.14 -8.05 -21.45
CA ASN A 255 12.57 -9.09 -22.30
C ASN A 255 13.49 -10.32 -22.40
N GLU A 256 14.81 -10.12 -22.47
CA GLU A 256 15.79 -11.21 -22.48
C GLU A 256 15.69 -12.09 -21.23
N ILE A 257 15.47 -11.49 -20.05
CA ILE A 257 15.27 -12.23 -18.80
C ILE A 257 13.92 -12.95 -18.81
N LEU A 258 12.86 -12.27 -19.22
CA LEU A 258 11.52 -12.85 -19.30
C LEU A 258 11.47 -14.07 -20.23
N ASP A 259 12.19 -14.05 -21.35
CA ASP A 259 12.28 -15.15 -22.32
C ASP A 259 12.94 -16.41 -21.73
N THR A 260 13.73 -16.27 -20.65
CA THR A 260 14.38 -17.40 -19.98
C THR A 260 13.53 -18.04 -18.88
N MET A 261 12.42 -17.42 -18.49
CA MET A 261 11.58 -17.88 -17.39
C MET A 261 10.79 -19.15 -17.75
N PRO A 262 10.53 -20.01 -16.76
CA PRO A 262 9.78 -21.25 -16.98
C PRO A 262 8.36 -20.99 -17.49
N GLN A 263 7.81 -21.98 -18.19
CA GLN A 263 6.41 -21.95 -18.61
C GLN A 263 5.48 -21.89 -17.40
N ASN A 264 4.40 -21.11 -17.52
CA ASN A 264 3.41 -20.85 -16.47
C ASN A 264 3.97 -20.13 -15.24
N SER A 265 5.10 -19.45 -15.37
CA SER A 265 5.55 -18.56 -14.29
C SER A 265 4.69 -17.29 -14.20
N ILE A 266 4.66 -16.73 -12.98
CA ILE A 266 3.94 -15.49 -12.70
C ILE A 266 4.85 -14.46 -12.04
N ILE A 267 4.75 -13.22 -12.48
CA ILE A 267 5.36 -12.05 -11.84
C ILE A 267 4.24 -11.20 -11.24
N MET A 268 4.29 -10.96 -9.95
CA MET A 268 3.45 -9.99 -9.25
C MET A 268 4.21 -8.67 -9.20
N ASP A 269 3.88 -7.75 -10.09
CA ASP A 269 4.53 -6.43 -10.15
C ASP A 269 3.85 -5.47 -9.19
N VAL A 270 4.23 -5.53 -7.91
CA VAL A 270 3.68 -4.64 -6.87
C VAL A 270 4.23 -3.22 -7.00
N ALA A 271 5.30 -3.02 -7.78
CA ALA A 271 5.86 -1.71 -8.10
C ALA A 271 5.14 -0.99 -9.26
N ILE A 272 4.03 -1.54 -9.76
CA ILE A 272 3.31 -0.99 -10.92
C ILE A 272 2.90 0.48 -10.74
N ASP A 273 2.54 0.90 -9.54
CA ASP A 273 2.22 2.31 -9.23
C ASP A 273 3.40 3.27 -9.49
N GLN A 274 4.64 2.74 -9.55
CA GLN A 274 5.86 3.47 -9.89
C GLN A 274 6.40 3.13 -11.30
N GLY A 275 5.59 2.49 -12.15
CA GLY A 275 5.94 2.15 -13.53
C GLY A 275 6.37 0.72 -13.77
N GLY A 276 6.43 -0.10 -12.71
CA GLY A 276 6.70 -1.53 -12.78
C GLY A 276 8.17 -1.91 -12.93
N ILE A 277 8.48 -3.20 -12.67
CA ILE A 277 9.84 -3.75 -12.69
C ILE A 277 10.19 -4.48 -13.99
N THR A 278 9.22 -4.71 -14.88
CA THR A 278 9.46 -5.35 -16.18
C THR A 278 9.34 -4.37 -17.33
N GLU A 279 9.94 -4.69 -18.49
CA GLU A 279 9.74 -3.90 -19.71
C GLU A 279 8.30 -3.97 -20.23
N GLN A 280 7.57 -5.02 -19.88
CA GLN A 280 6.19 -5.26 -20.30
C GLN A 280 5.15 -4.69 -19.32
N SER A 281 5.57 -4.18 -18.15
CA SER A 281 4.64 -3.68 -17.13
C SER A 281 3.88 -2.46 -17.60
N VAL A 282 2.55 -2.61 -17.68
CA VAL A 282 1.57 -1.54 -17.83
C VAL A 282 0.41 -1.80 -16.86
N PRO A 283 -0.23 -0.77 -16.29
CA PRO A 283 -1.35 -0.96 -15.38
C PRO A 283 -2.48 -1.79 -16.01
N THR A 284 -2.97 -2.78 -15.27
CA THR A 284 -4.09 -3.65 -15.64
C THR A 284 -5.31 -3.39 -14.74
N THR A 285 -6.39 -4.14 -14.93
CA THR A 285 -7.61 -4.03 -14.11
C THR A 285 -7.86 -5.33 -13.35
N VAL A 286 -8.73 -5.30 -12.35
CA VAL A 286 -9.14 -6.51 -11.61
C VAL A 286 -9.81 -7.53 -12.52
N ASP A 287 -10.59 -7.08 -13.50
CA ASP A 287 -11.29 -7.97 -14.45
C ASP A 287 -10.34 -8.61 -15.48
N ASN A 288 -9.20 -7.97 -15.77
CA ASN A 288 -8.16 -8.48 -16.64
C ASN A 288 -6.78 -8.22 -16.02
N PRO A 289 -6.39 -9.00 -14.99
CA PRO A 289 -5.28 -8.66 -14.11
C PRO A 289 -3.90 -8.98 -14.70
N TYR A 290 -3.83 -9.77 -15.78
CA TYR A 290 -2.57 -10.30 -16.28
C TYR A 290 -2.23 -9.79 -17.68
N ILE A 291 -0.97 -9.43 -17.88
CA ILE A 291 -0.34 -9.32 -19.20
C ILE A 291 0.32 -10.67 -19.48
N LYS A 292 0.10 -11.23 -20.66
CA LYS A 292 0.82 -12.42 -21.09
C LYS A 292 1.98 -12.03 -22.01
N TYR A 293 3.18 -12.44 -21.65
CA TYR A 293 4.37 -12.30 -22.44
C TYR A 293 5.08 -13.67 -22.52
N ASN A 294 5.04 -14.32 -23.71
CA ASN A 294 5.58 -15.66 -23.92
C ASN A 294 5.09 -16.67 -22.85
N ASN A 295 6.01 -17.19 -22.03
CA ASN A 295 5.73 -18.18 -21.00
C ASN A 295 5.27 -17.56 -19.66
N VAL A 296 5.30 -16.23 -19.53
CA VAL A 296 5.12 -15.51 -18.28
C VAL A 296 3.79 -14.78 -18.24
N SER A 297 3.11 -14.84 -17.11
CA SER A 297 1.99 -13.97 -16.79
C SER A 297 2.47 -12.88 -15.83
N ILE A 298 2.14 -11.62 -16.10
CA ILE A 298 2.57 -10.47 -15.30
C ILE A 298 1.32 -9.81 -14.72
N TYR A 299 1.15 -9.86 -13.41
CA TYR A 299 0.07 -9.19 -12.68
C TYR A 299 0.46 -7.74 -12.45
N CYS A 300 -0.32 -6.81 -12.98
CA CYS A 300 -0.04 -5.38 -12.93
C CYS A 300 -1.24 -4.56 -12.45
N VAL A 301 -2.09 -5.13 -11.59
CA VAL A 301 -3.22 -4.40 -11.00
C VAL A 301 -2.69 -3.39 -9.97
N PRO A 302 -2.89 -2.09 -10.19
CA PRO A 302 -2.46 -1.06 -9.24
C PRO A 302 -3.36 -1.07 -8.00
N ASN A 303 -2.88 -0.42 -6.93
CA ASN A 303 -3.68 -0.22 -5.72
C ASN A 303 -4.19 -1.52 -5.06
N ILE A 304 -3.35 -2.54 -5.02
CA ILE A 304 -3.66 -3.89 -4.48
C ILE A 304 -4.45 -3.86 -3.14
N PRO A 305 -4.17 -2.96 -2.16
CA PRO A 305 -4.94 -2.94 -0.92
C PRO A 305 -6.45 -2.67 -1.07
N SER A 306 -6.89 -2.08 -2.18
CA SER A 306 -8.32 -1.88 -2.44
C SER A 306 -9.09 -3.18 -2.69
N ALA A 307 -8.40 -4.27 -3.01
CA ALA A 307 -9.03 -5.60 -3.18
C ALA A 307 -9.50 -6.21 -1.84
N VAL A 308 -9.05 -5.71 -0.71
CA VAL A 308 -9.46 -6.13 0.64
C VAL A 308 -9.90 -4.92 1.48
N PRO A 309 -10.97 -4.21 1.05
CA PRO A 309 -11.26 -2.86 1.51
C PRO A 309 -11.55 -2.77 3.01
N ASN A 310 -12.23 -3.75 3.60
CA ASN A 310 -12.52 -3.76 5.04
C ASN A 310 -11.24 -3.81 5.88
N LYS A 311 -10.36 -4.80 5.61
CA LYS A 311 -9.07 -4.95 6.28
C LYS A 311 -8.18 -3.72 6.07
N ALA A 312 -8.12 -3.23 4.84
CA ALA A 312 -7.29 -2.08 4.48
C ALA A 312 -7.77 -0.78 5.13
N SER A 313 -9.09 -0.52 5.13
CA SER A 313 -9.67 0.65 5.80
C SER A 313 -9.47 0.59 7.31
N THR A 314 -9.63 -0.59 7.92
CA THR A 314 -9.42 -0.78 9.36
C THR A 314 -7.97 -0.45 9.75
N LEU A 315 -7.00 -0.95 9.02
CA LEU A 315 -5.59 -0.69 9.31
C LEU A 315 -5.20 0.76 9.01
N LEU A 316 -5.71 1.34 7.92
CA LEU A 316 -5.48 2.74 7.59
C LEU A 316 -6.04 3.67 8.68
N SER A 317 -7.30 3.49 9.03
CA SER A 317 -8.00 4.28 10.04
C SER A 317 -7.26 4.26 11.38
N LYS A 318 -6.88 3.07 11.86
CA LYS A 318 -6.07 2.92 13.09
C LYS A 318 -4.73 3.65 13.01
N SER A 319 -4.11 3.69 11.83
CA SER A 319 -2.83 4.37 11.61
C SER A 319 -2.95 5.88 11.63
N ILE A 320 -4.08 6.44 11.14
CA ILE A 320 -4.22 7.88 10.91
C ILE A 320 -5.00 8.60 12.01
N LYS A 321 -5.87 7.94 12.79
CA LYS A 321 -6.79 8.61 13.73
C LYS A 321 -6.11 9.58 14.69
N ASN A 322 -4.95 9.20 15.23
CA ASN A 322 -4.22 10.05 16.17
C ASN A 322 -3.64 11.31 15.49
N TYR A 323 -3.19 11.18 14.23
CA TYR A 323 -2.78 12.32 13.41
C TYR A 323 -3.98 13.22 13.08
N VAL A 324 -5.14 12.65 12.77
CA VAL A 324 -6.37 13.42 12.54
C VAL A 324 -6.73 14.24 13.78
N ILE A 325 -6.67 13.64 14.98
CA ILE A 325 -6.91 14.35 16.25
C ILE A 325 -5.87 15.47 16.45
N ALA A 326 -4.59 15.18 16.21
CA ALA A 326 -3.52 16.15 16.38
C ALA A 326 -3.63 17.33 15.40
N ILE A 327 -3.91 17.06 14.11
CA ILE A 327 -4.13 18.08 13.09
C ILE A 327 -5.34 18.95 13.46
N SER A 328 -6.47 18.32 13.82
CA SER A 328 -7.70 19.03 14.18
C SER A 328 -7.53 19.97 15.38
N LYS A 329 -6.67 19.60 16.33
CA LYS A 329 -6.35 20.39 17.53
C LYS A 329 -5.17 21.35 17.34
N ASN A 330 -4.58 21.39 16.14
CA ASN A 330 -3.34 22.15 15.84
C ASN A 330 -2.17 21.76 16.74
N LYS A 331 -2.00 20.45 17.00
CA LYS A 331 -0.99 19.85 17.88
C LYS A 331 -0.07 18.84 17.16
N VAL A 332 0.11 19.03 15.87
CA VAL A 332 0.90 18.09 15.03
C VAL A 332 2.34 17.93 15.54
N HIS A 333 3.00 19.04 15.90
CA HIS A 333 4.37 19.02 16.40
C HIS A 333 4.48 18.26 17.74
N GLU A 334 3.58 18.55 18.69
CA GLU A 334 3.55 17.86 19.98
C GLU A 334 3.36 16.34 19.82
N TYR A 335 2.50 15.93 18.88
CA TYR A 335 2.24 14.52 18.61
C TYR A 335 3.46 13.80 18.01
N ILE A 336 4.14 14.42 17.06
CA ILE A 336 5.36 13.86 16.44
C ILE A 336 6.48 13.73 17.46
N GLU A 337 6.67 14.72 18.34
CA GLU A 337 7.66 14.67 19.42
C GLU A 337 7.36 13.55 20.42
N LEU A 338 6.10 13.36 20.82
CA LEU A 338 5.67 12.28 21.70
C LEU A 338 5.88 10.88 21.09
N GLU A 339 5.59 10.71 19.81
CA GLU A 339 5.85 9.43 19.12
C GLU A 339 7.35 9.14 18.97
N ASN A 340 8.15 10.16 18.68
CA ASN A 340 9.60 10.01 18.63
C ASN A 340 10.24 9.71 19.99
N SER A 341 9.63 10.16 21.10
CA SER A 341 10.14 9.91 22.47
C SER A 341 9.79 8.54 23.03
N LYS A 342 8.83 7.82 22.43
CA LYS A 342 8.42 6.45 22.83
C LYS A 342 9.27 5.34 22.20
N LEU A 343 10.22 5.70 21.35
CA LEU A 343 11.06 4.80 20.57
C LEU A 343 12.51 4.80 21.07
#